data_52407b9c45032b45c14cf4d4a71e719a
#
_entry.id   52407b9c45032b45c14cf4d4a71e719a
#
_cell.length_a   1.000
_cell.length_b   1.000
_cell.length_c   1.000
_cell.angle_alpha   90.00
_cell.angle_beta   90.00
_cell.angle_gamma   90.00
#
_symmetry.space_group_name_H-M   'P 1'
#
loop_
_entity.id
_entity.type
_entity.pdbx_description
1 polymer ?
#
loop_
_entity_poly.entity_id
_entity_poly.type
_entity_poly.pdbx_seq_one_letter_code
_entity_poly.pdbx_strand_id
1 'polypeptide(L)'
;MPIKTEDPQALEKLDKKLKACIGLQELMKEVNTVIRSKRSDEEKRSLIMTKFNISAEKVAELLHPEQSWLQPGFQSYELSNNNAEIRRLKGRIAKVAAYQKDAAAAEETGELPEFSFNGGKIVDNIPENRLQIFFDAKPEADIRTKLKQHGFRWAPGNSTWQSYRNPRTLEWAKQEFNAAGVECTAE
;
A
#
# COMPACT_ATOMS: atom_id res chain seq x y z
N MET A 1 7.49 0.97 -11.55
CA MET A 1 6.41 -0.02 -11.39
C MET A 1 5.87 0.01 -9.95
N PRO A 2 4.59 -0.24 -9.71
CA PRO A 2 4.06 -0.36 -8.36
C PRO A 2 4.66 -1.59 -7.66
N ILE A 3 5.00 -1.46 -6.37
CA ILE A 3 5.51 -2.57 -5.55
C ILE A 3 4.33 -3.50 -5.24
N LYS A 4 4.44 -4.76 -5.64
CA LYS A 4 3.41 -5.78 -5.36
C LYS A 4 3.51 -6.24 -3.91
N THR A 5 2.41 -6.72 -3.34
CA THR A 5 2.38 -7.24 -1.95
C THR A 5 3.16 -8.55 -1.84
N GLU A 6 3.10 -9.36 -2.87
CA GLU A 6 3.73 -10.69 -2.98
C GLU A 6 5.25 -10.61 -3.28
N ASP A 7 5.78 -9.41 -3.55
CA ASP A 7 7.22 -9.23 -3.82
C ASP A 7 8.01 -9.48 -2.51
N PRO A 8 8.92 -10.47 -2.48
CA PRO A 8 9.73 -10.74 -1.28
C PRO A 8 10.51 -9.52 -0.78
N GLN A 9 10.89 -8.62 -1.70
CA GLN A 9 11.62 -7.40 -1.39
C GLN A 9 10.70 -6.18 -1.15
N ALA A 10 9.38 -6.40 -1.04
CA ALA A 10 8.42 -5.30 -0.92
C ALA A 10 8.70 -4.41 0.29
N LEU A 11 9.01 -5.00 1.45
CA LEU A 11 9.30 -4.25 2.68
C LEU A 11 10.55 -3.39 2.53
N GLU A 12 11.64 -3.93 1.98
CA GLU A 12 12.88 -3.19 1.75
C GLU A 12 12.66 -2.01 0.81
N LYS A 13 11.97 -2.25 -0.32
CA LYS A 13 11.66 -1.21 -1.31
C LYS A 13 10.76 -0.10 -0.73
N LEU A 14 9.79 -0.48 0.10
CA LEU A 14 8.90 0.47 0.76
C LEU A 14 9.63 1.26 1.85
N ASP A 15 10.48 0.61 2.65
CA ASP A 15 11.29 1.27 3.68
C ASP A 15 12.27 2.27 3.08
N LYS A 16 12.93 1.92 1.97
CA LYS A 16 13.78 2.85 1.22
C LYS A 16 13.01 4.11 0.78
N LYS A 17 11.78 3.94 0.26
CA LYS A 17 10.92 5.07 -0.11
C LYS A 17 10.51 5.89 1.10
N LEU A 18 10.14 5.23 2.20
CA LEU A 18 9.76 5.90 3.44
C LEU A 18 10.89 6.74 3.98
N LYS A 19 12.12 6.20 4.05
CA LYS A 19 13.33 6.93 4.47
C LYS A 19 13.59 8.15 3.60
N ALA A 20 13.45 8.03 2.28
CA ALA A 20 13.59 9.16 1.36
C ALA A 20 12.54 10.26 1.61
N CYS A 21 11.28 9.89 1.83
CA CYS A 21 10.22 10.87 2.14
C CYS A 21 10.44 11.55 3.50
N ILE A 22 10.92 10.81 4.51
CA ILE A 22 11.25 11.37 5.83
C ILE A 22 12.41 12.35 5.69
N GLY A 23 13.49 11.97 5.01
CA GLY A 23 14.63 12.86 4.77
C GLY A 23 14.25 14.13 4.01
N LEU A 24 13.37 14.01 3.00
CA LEU A 24 12.82 15.16 2.28
C LEU A 24 12.00 16.07 3.21
N GLN A 25 11.20 15.49 4.11
CA GLN A 25 10.40 16.25 5.07
C GLN A 25 11.27 17.07 6.03
N GLU A 26 12.35 16.47 6.51
CA GLU A 26 13.31 17.13 7.39
C GLU A 26 14.08 18.23 6.65
N LEU A 27 14.56 17.93 5.44
CA LEU A 27 15.21 18.91 4.57
C LEU A 27 14.31 20.13 4.33
N MET A 28 13.06 19.94 3.92
CA MET A 28 12.12 21.05 3.67
C MET A 28 11.92 21.91 4.91
N LYS A 29 11.78 21.31 6.10
CA LYS A 29 11.64 22.03 7.37
C LYS A 29 12.90 22.82 7.73
N GLU A 30 14.07 22.21 7.62
CA GLU A 30 15.34 22.87 7.95
C GLU A 30 15.64 24.02 6.99
N VAL A 31 15.42 23.84 5.69
CA VAL A 31 15.55 24.91 4.70
C VAL A 31 14.61 26.06 5.02
N ASN A 32 13.33 25.77 5.31
CA ASN A 32 12.38 26.81 5.72
C ASN A 32 12.81 27.54 6.99
N THR A 33 13.48 26.84 7.93
CA THR A 33 14.02 27.48 9.14
C THR A 33 15.16 28.44 8.79
N VAL A 34 16.07 28.05 7.88
CA VAL A 34 17.14 28.92 7.39
C VAL A 34 16.57 30.14 6.67
N ILE A 35 15.59 29.96 5.80
CA ILE A 35 14.96 31.05 5.02
C ILE A 35 14.28 32.08 5.93
N ARG A 36 13.62 31.63 6.99
CA ARG A 36 12.95 32.51 7.97
C ARG A 36 13.90 33.18 8.97
N SER A 37 15.20 32.81 8.97
CA SER A 37 16.17 33.40 9.85
C SER A 37 16.48 34.85 9.47
N LYS A 38 17.10 35.62 10.39
CA LYS A 38 17.51 37.02 10.18
C LYS A 38 18.80 37.19 9.37
N ARG A 39 19.35 36.11 8.78
CA ARG A 39 20.56 36.15 7.95
C ARG A 39 20.31 36.91 6.64
N SER A 40 21.40 37.44 6.06
CA SER A 40 21.35 37.99 4.71
C SER A 40 21.01 36.90 3.66
N ASP A 41 20.53 37.26 2.49
CA ASP A 41 20.18 36.28 1.45
C ASP A 41 21.42 35.56 0.93
N GLU A 42 22.58 36.20 0.93
CA GLU A 42 23.86 35.55 0.59
C GLU A 42 24.26 34.47 1.60
N GLU A 43 24.13 34.75 2.90
CA GLU A 43 24.39 33.77 3.95
C GLU A 43 23.40 32.60 3.91
N LYS A 44 22.11 32.86 3.67
CA LYS A 44 21.08 31.83 3.49
C LYS A 44 21.42 30.96 2.28
N ARG A 45 21.73 31.59 1.14
CA ARG A 45 22.09 30.88 -0.10
C ARG A 45 23.31 29.96 0.14
N SER A 46 24.39 30.52 0.67
CA SER A 46 25.61 29.74 0.97
C SER A 46 25.32 28.56 1.89
N LEU A 47 24.57 28.79 2.98
CA LEU A 47 24.24 27.76 3.95
C LEU A 47 23.35 26.65 3.35
N ILE A 48 22.33 27.03 2.57
CA ILE A 48 21.42 26.05 1.96
C ILE A 48 22.15 25.20 0.93
N MET A 49 22.94 25.82 0.07
CA MET A 49 23.74 25.10 -0.94
C MET A 49 24.74 24.13 -0.30
N THR A 50 25.48 24.59 0.71
CA THR A 50 26.55 23.78 1.34
C THR A 50 25.99 22.67 2.21
N LYS A 51 24.99 22.98 3.05
CA LYS A 51 24.45 22.01 4.01
C LYS A 51 23.53 20.96 3.38
N PHE A 52 22.70 21.39 2.41
CA PHE A 52 21.65 20.53 1.85
C PHE A 52 21.94 20.09 0.41
N ASN A 53 23.05 20.51 -0.17
CA ASN A 53 23.43 20.20 -1.55
C ASN A 53 22.32 20.53 -2.57
N ILE A 54 21.67 21.70 -2.39
CA ILE A 54 20.62 22.21 -3.30
C ILE A 54 21.28 23.14 -4.32
N SER A 55 20.87 23.04 -5.58
CA SER A 55 21.44 23.86 -6.66
C SER A 55 21.17 25.35 -6.46
N ALA A 56 22.04 26.19 -7.02
CA ALA A 56 21.93 27.65 -6.89
C ALA A 56 20.60 28.19 -7.47
N GLU A 57 20.15 27.62 -8.58
CA GLU A 57 18.88 27.97 -9.23
C GLU A 57 17.70 27.67 -8.30
N LYS A 58 17.68 26.47 -7.70
CA LYS A 58 16.60 26.09 -6.77
C LYS A 58 16.62 26.92 -5.49
N VAL A 59 17.78 27.28 -4.99
CA VAL A 59 17.90 28.19 -3.82
C VAL A 59 17.39 29.59 -4.16
N ALA A 60 17.67 30.11 -5.37
CA ALA A 60 17.17 31.41 -5.81
C ALA A 60 15.63 31.40 -5.89
N GLU A 61 15.04 30.35 -6.47
CA GLU A 61 13.58 30.15 -6.53
C GLU A 61 12.94 30.08 -5.12
N LEU A 62 13.60 29.39 -4.18
CA LEU A 62 13.11 29.26 -2.80
C LEU A 62 13.21 30.58 -2.02
N LEU A 63 14.22 31.39 -2.26
CA LEU A 63 14.37 32.71 -1.60
C LEU A 63 13.43 33.75 -2.22
N HIS A 64 13.30 33.75 -3.53
CA HIS A 64 12.57 34.73 -4.32
C HIS A 64 11.65 34.04 -5.35
N PRO A 65 10.51 33.47 -4.91
CA PRO A 65 9.59 32.82 -5.85
C PRO A 65 9.03 33.86 -6.83
N GLU A 66 8.97 33.46 -8.11
CA GLU A 66 8.48 34.34 -9.20
C GLU A 66 7.02 34.77 -9.01
N GLN A 67 6.21 33.89 -8.43
CA GLN A 67 4.78 34.15 -8.21
C GLN A 67 4.56 34.90 -6.88
N SER A 68 3.92 36.04 -6.96
CA SER A 68 3.71 36.96 -5.82
C SER A 68 2.86 36.37 -4.66
N TRP A 69 2.10 35.30 -4.93
CA TRP A 69 1.30 34.60 -3.90
C TRP A 69 2.06 33.49 -3.15
N LEU A 70 3.25 33.11 -3.63
CA LEU A 70 4.08 32.13 -2.96
C LEU A 70 4.94 32.80 -1.88
N GLN A 71 5.07 32.14 -0.76
CA GLN A 71 5.98 32.55 0.31
C GLN A 71 7.38 32.01 0.06
N PRO A 72 8.44 32.69 0.52
CA PRO A 72 9.78 32.14 0.48
C PRO A 72 9.86 30.78 1.20
N GLY A 73 10.52 29.83 0.57
CA GLY A 73 10.70 28.45 1.06
C GLY A 73 9.77 27.43 0.43
N PHE A 74 9.86 26.21 0.95
CA PHE A 74 8.92 25.14 0.60
C PHE A 74 7.53 25.47 1.13
N GLN A 75 6.53 25.32 0.27
CA GLN A 75 5.17 25.68 0.59
C GLN A 75 4.51 24.68 1.55
N SER A 76 3.49 25.15 2.28
CA SER A 76 2.76 24.30 3.25
C SER A 76 2.12 23.07 2.60
N TYR A 77 1.66 23.18 1.36
CA TYR A 77 1.07 22.04 0.64
C TYR A 77 2.12 20.98 0.28
N GLU A 78 3.38 21.38 -0.02
CA GLU A 78 4.47 20.42 -0.30
C GLU A 78 4.77 19.58 0.95
N LEU A 79 4.91 20.23 2.11
CA LEU A 79 5.10 19.53 3.38
C LEU A 79 3.92 18.63 3.73
N SER A 80 2.69 19.10 3.50
CA SER A 80 1.47 18.33 3.78
C SER A 80 1.33 17.13 2.88
N ASN A 81 1.60 17.26 1.59
CA ASN A 81 1.57 16.17 0.62
C ASN A 81 2.63 15.11 0.95
N ASN A 82 3.85 15.53 1.28
CA ASN A 82 4.90 14.60 1.67
C ASN A 82 4.57 13.88 3.00
N ASN A 83 3.97 14.56 3.98
CA ASN A 83 3.48 13.93 5.20
C ASN A 83 2.35 12.92 4.94
N ALA A 84 1.46 13.20 4.00
CA ALA A 84 0.42 12.26 3.58
C ALA A 84 1.05 11.01 2.95
N GLU A 85 2.07 11.18 2.10
CA GLU A 85 2.80 10.05 1.51
C GLU A 85 3.54 9.22 2.56
N ILE A 86 4.20 9.84 3.55
CA ILE A 86 4.82 9.15 4.68
C ILE A 86 3.79 8.28 5.42
N ARG A 87 2.60 8.82 5.73
CA ARG A 87 1.52 8.07 6.39
C ARG A 87 1.03 6.90 5.52
N ARG A 88 0.87 7.14 4.23
CA ARG A 88 0.47 6.10 3.25
C ARG A 88 1.49 4.97 3.20
N LEU A 89 2.79 5.29 3.13
CA LEU A 89 3.87 4.30 3.10
C LEU A 89 3.93 3.50 4.40
N LYS A 90 3.83 4.14 5.58
CA LYS A 90 3.77 3.44 6.88
C LYS A 90 2.61 2.45 6.93
N GLY A 91 1.41 2.88 6.51
CA GLY A 91 0.26 1.98 6.45
C GLY A 91 0.43 0.83 5.44
N ARG A 92 1.11 1.09 4.32
CA ARG A 92 1.41 0.04 3.32
C ARG A 92 2.43 -0.97 3.86
N ILE A 93 3.49 -0.51 4.55
CA ILE A 93 4.50 -1.37 5.18
C ILE A 93 3.83 -2.31 6.20
N ALA A 94 2.97 -1.77 7.07
CA ALA A 94 2.26 -2.58 8.06
C ALA A 94 1.40 -3.68 7.41
N LYS A 95 0.69 -3.36 6.31
CA LYS A 95 -0.12 -4.33 5.56
C LYS A 95 0.72 -5.41 4.89
N VAL A 96 1.86 -5.04 4.28
CA VAL A 96 2.76 -6.01 3.64
C VAL A 96 3.42 -6.90 4.69
N ALA A 97 3.85 -6.36 5.84
CA ALA A 97 4.42 -7.14 6.93
C ALA A 97 3.43 -8.15 7.50
N ALA A 98 2.18 -7.73 7.72
CA ALA A 98 1.12 -8.65 8.16
C ALA A 98 0.88 -9.76 7.13
N TYR A 99 0.77 -9.40 5.85
CA TYR A 99 0.61 -10.38 4.78
C TYR A 99 1.76 -11.40 4.74
N GLN A 100 3.03 -10.93 4.80
CA GLN A 100 4.19 -11.83 4.75
C GLN A 100 4.24 -12.77 5.97
N LYS A 101 3.84 -12.27 7.15
CA LYS A 101 3.72 -13.10 8.36
C LYS A 101 2.65 -14.19 8.19
N ASP A 102 1.46 -13.81 7.71
CA ASP A 102 0.36 -14.75 7.49
C ASP A 102 0.71 -15.77 6.40
N ALA A 103 1.37 -15.34 5.32
CA ALA A 103 1.82 -16.21 4.25
C ALA A 103 2.84 -17.25 4.73
N ALA A 104 3.83 -16.82 5.52
CA ALA A 104 4.83 -17.73 6.10
C ALA A 104 4.18 -18.76 7.04
N ALA A 105 3.23 -18.34 7.87
CA ALA A 105 2.50 -19.25 8.76
C ALA A 105 1.67 -20.28 7.95
N ALA A 106 1.01 -19.85 6.88
CA ALA A 106 0.24 -20.75 6.02
C ALA A 106 1.13 -21.72 5.23
N GLU A 107 2.33 -21.30 4.82
CA GLU A 107 3.32 -22.20 4.21
C GLU A 107 3.87 -23.24 5.19
N GLU A 108 4.09 -22.86 6.45
CA GLU A 108 4.60 -23.75 7.49
C GLU A 108 3.57 -24.83 7.88
N THR A 109 2.30 -24.46 8.01
CA THR A 109 1.23 -25.40 8.37
C THR A 109 0.73 -26.21 7.16
N GLY A 110 0.89 -25.67 5.94
CA GLY A 110 0.31 -26.23 4.72
C GLY A 110 -1.22 -26.11 4.66
N GLU A 111 -1.84 -25.45 5.63
CA GLU A 111 -3.29 -25.31 5.75
C GLU A 111 -3.72 -23.91 5.26
N LEU A 112 -4.77 -23.91 4.46
CA LEU A 112 -5.43 -22.67 4.03
C LEU A 112 -6.81 -22.58 4.66
N PRO A 113 -7.25 -21.40 5.14
CA PRO A 113 -8.60 -21.26 5.66
C PRO A 113 -9.64 -21.57 4.56
N GLU A 114 -10.46 -22.58 4.83
CA GLU A 114 -11.53 -23.02 3.94
C GLU A 114 -12.91 -22.82 4.59
N PHE A 115 -13.90 -22.46 3.77
CA PHE A 115 -15.27 -22.24 4.20
C PHE A 115 -16.18 -22.97 3.22
N SER A 116 -16.81 -24.04 3.67
CA SER A 116 -17.69 -24.87 2.84
C SER A 116 -19.10 -24.28 2.73
N PHE A 117 -19.74 -24.45 1.58
CA PHE A 117 -21.13 -24.10 1.34
C PHE A 117 -21.78 -25.17 0.45
N ASN A 118 -23.10 -25.14 0.36
CA ASN A 118 -23.80 -26.09 -0.51
C ASN A 118 -23.46 -25.82 -1.99
N GLY A 119 -22.72 -26.73 -2.63
CA GLY A 119 -22.26 -26.65 -4.02
C GLY A 119 -20.87 -26.05 -4.22
N GLY A 120 -20.02 -26.01 -3.16
CA GLY A 120 -18.63 -25.59 -3.30
C GLY A 120 -17.93 -25.18 -2.02
N LYS A 121 -16.78 -24.51 -2.19
CA LYS A 121 -16.00 -23.98 -1.08
C LYS A 121 -15.30 -22.67 -1.44
N ILE A 122 -15.05 -21.86 -0.42
CA ILE A 122 -14.22 -20.65 -0.46
C ILE A 122 -12.88 -20.98 0.19
N VAL A 123 -11.79 -20.66 -0.48
CA VAL A 123 -10.42 -20.83 0.03
C VAL A 123 -9.74 -19.48 0.13
N ASP A 124 -9.27 -19.12 1.32
CA ASP A 124 -8.43 -17.94 1.50
C ASP A 124 -6.96 -18.31 1.25
N ASN A 125 -6.55 -18.31 -0.03
CA ASN A 125 -5.19 -18.65 -0.44
C ASN A 125 -4.24 -17.50 -0.10
N ILE A 126 -3.73 -17.54 1.13
CA ILE A 126 -2.87 -16.52 1.69
C ILE A 126 -1.56 -16.39 0.92
N PRO A 127 -0.80 -17.48 0.64
CA PRO A 127 0.46 -17.40 -0.09
C PRO A 127 0.33 -16.74 -1.47
N GLU A 128 -0.71 -17.05 -2.21
CA GLU A 128 -0.97 -16.45 -3.51
C GLU A 128 -1.64 -15.07 -3.45
N ASN A 129 -2.03 -14.62 -2.25
CA ASN A 129 -2.81 -13.41 -2.04
C ASN A 129 -4.12 -13.41 -2.86
N ARG A 130 -4.80 -14.57 -2.86
CA ARG A 130 -6.05 -14.78 -3.61
C ARG A 130 -7.15 -15.30 -2.68
N LEU A 131 -8.35 -14.82 -2.94
CA LEU A 131 -9.58 -15.43 -2.48
C LEU A 131 -10.14 -16.24 -3.62
N GLN A 132 -10.32 -17.53 -3.44
CA GLN A 132 -10.72 -18.50 -4.46
C GLN A 132 -12.05 -19.12 -4.09
N ILE A 133 -12.97 -19.24 -5.05
CA ILE A 133 -14.26 -19.91 -4.89
C ILE A 133 -14.34 -21.05 -5.89
N PHE A 134 -14.42 -22.26 -5.36
CA PHE A 134 -14.60 -23.49 -6.12
C PHE A 134 -16.06 -23.88 -6.09
N PHE A 135 -16.65 -24.16 -7.24
CA PHE A 135 -18.00 -24.65 -7.37
C PHE A 135 -17.94 -26.08 -7.91
N ASP A 136 -18.80 -26.97 -7.38
CA ASP A 136 -18.94 -28.37 -7.84
C ASP A 136 -19.48 -28.45 -9.27
N ALA A 137 -20.28 -27.46 -9.66
CA ALA A 137 -20.83 -27.31 -11.01
C ALA A 137 -20.73 -25.84 -11.46
N LYS A 138 -20.94 -25.60 -12.76
CA LYS A 138 -20.96 -24.23 -13.29
C LYS A 138 -22.04 -23.39 -12.62
N PRO A 139 -21.69 -22.29 -11.93
CA PRO A 139 -22.66 -21.47 -11.23
C PRO A 139 -23.63 -20.76 -12.19
N GLU A 140 -24.83 -20.49 -11.72
CA GLU A 140 -25.90 -19.79 -12.42
C GLU A 140 -25.46 -18.41 -12.93
N ALA A 141 -26.16 -17.89 -13.94
CA ALA A 141 -25.78 -16.61 -14.57
C ALA A 141 -25.78 -15.44 -13.58
N ASP A 142 -26.73 -15.42 -12.67
CA ASP A 142 -26.86 -14.39 -11.65
C ASP A 142 -25.68 -14.43 -10.65
N ILE A 143 -25.29 -15.63 -10.21
CA ILE A 143 -24.12 -15.81 -9.34
C ILE A 143 -22.85 -15.34 -10.05
N ARG A 144 -22.66 -15.69 -11.32
CA ARG A 144 -21.53 -15.22 -12.10
C ARG A 144 -21.48 -13.70 -12.26
N THR A 145 -22.65 -13.06 -12.35
CA THR A 145 -22.76 -11.60 -12.42
C THR A 145 -22.38 -10.97 -11.09
N LYS A 146 -22.89 -11.48 -9.96
CA LYS A 146 -22.51 -11.04 -8.61
C LYS A 146 -21.03 -11.20 -8.34
N LEU A 147 -20.44 -12.35 -8.70
CA LEU A 147 -19.00 -12.59 -8.57
C LEU A 147 -18.19 -11.52 -9.31
N LYS A 148 -18.54 -11.19 -10.56
CA LYS A 148 -17.85 -10.16 -11.35
C LYS A 148 -17.98 -8.77 -10.71
N GLN A 149 -19.14 -8.42 -10.16
CA GLN A 149 -19.37 -7.16 -9.45
C GLN A 149 -18.50 -7.02 -8.20
N HIS A 150 -18.23 -8.14 -7.52
CA HIS A 150 -17.33 -8.19 -6.35
C HIS A 150 -15.86 -8.46 -6.71
N GLY A 151 -15.48 -8.29 -7.99
CA GLY A 151 -14.09 -8.33 -8.43
C GLY A 151 -13.53 -9.72 -8.72
N PHE A 152 -14.35 -10.78 -8.64
CA PHE A 152 -13.91 -12.11 -9.02
C PHE A 152 -13.81 -12.24 -10.55
N ARG A 153 -12.83 -13.02 -10.98
CA ARG A 153 -12.61 -13.40 -12.38
C ARG A 153 -12.42 -14.91 -12.45
N TRP A 154 -12.94 -15.50 -13.51
CA TRP A 154 -12.71 -16.92 -13.79
C TRP A 154 -11.26 -17.16 -14.14
N ALA A 155 -10.62 -18.13 -13.47
CA ALA A 155 -9.27 -18.59 -13.72
C ALA A 155 -9.31 -20.03 -14.26
N PRO A 156 -9.23 -20.22 -15.58
CA PRO A 156 -9.34 -21.56 -16.20
C PRO A 156 -8.30 -22.54 -15.70
N GLY A 157 -7.05 -22.08 -15.49
CA GLY A 157 -5.94 -22.92 -15.05
C GLY A 157 -6.18 -23.58 -13.69
N ASN A 158 -6.90 -22.91 -12.81
CA ASN A 158 -7.20 -23.40 -11.46
C ASN A 158 -8.68 -23.86 -11.33
N SER A 159 -9.46 -23.76 -12.39
CA SER A 159 -10.91 -24.04 -12.38
C SER A 159 -11.68 -23.36 -11.25
N THR A 160 -11.33 -22.10 -10.97
CA THR A 160 -11.89 -21.34 -9.84
C THR A 160 -12.24 -19.90 -10.21
N TRP A 161 -13.15 -19.30 -9.46
CA TRP A 161 -13.37 -17.88 -9.46
C TRP A 161 -12.45 -17.26 -8.41
N GLN A 162 -11.61 -16.28 -8.81
CA GLN A 162 -10.64 -15.68 -7.90
C GLN A 162 -10.65 -14.17 -7.93
N SER A 163 -10.35 -13.57 -6.78
CA SER A 163 -10.06 -12.14 -6.61
C SER A 163 -8.80 -11.94 -5.77
N TYR A 164 -8.30 -10.70 -5.67
CA TYR A 164 -7.31 -10.39 -4.65
C TYR A 164 -7.92 -10.51 -3.26
N ARG A 165 -7.12 -10.99 -2.28
CA ARG A 165 -7.55 -11.05 -0.88
C ARG A 165 -8.00 -9.70 -0.38
N ASN A 166 -9.20 -9.66 0.15
CA ASN A 166 -9.78 -8.49 0.79
C ASN A 166 -10.78 -8.95 1.86
N PRO A 167 -10.67 -8.51 3.13
CA PRO A 167 -11.59 -8.91 4.19
C PRO A 167 -13.07 -8.67 3.84
N ARG A 168 -13.39 -7.56 3.18
CA ARG A 168 -14.77 -7.26 2.76
C ARG A 168 -15.29 -8.24 1.70
N THR A 169 -14.43 -8.62 0.75
CA THR A 169 -14.78 -9.58 -0.31
C THR A 169 -14.95 -10.98 0.26
N LEU A 170 -14.13 -11.37 1.24
CA LEU A 170 -14.26 -12.63 1.95
C LEU A 170 -15.58 -12.68 2.74
N GLU A 171 -15.87 -11.64 3.50
CA GLU A 171 -17.10 -11.57 4.28
C GLU A 171 -18.34 -11.60 3.40
N TRP A 172 -18.34 -10.83 2.29
CA TRP A 172 -19.40 -10.90 1.30
C TRP A 172 -19.58 -12.33 0.74
N ALA A 173 -18.49 -13.00 0.38
CA ALA A 173 -18.59 -14.36 -0.17
C ALA A 173 -19.15 -15.35 0.85
N LYS A 174 -18.75 -15.26 2.13
CA LYS A 174 -19.30 -16.06 3.20
C LYS A 174 -20.80 -15.85 3.37
N GLN A 175 -21.26 -14.61 3.35
CA GLN A 175 -22.67 -14.26 3.49
C GLN A 175 -23.49 -14.69 2.26
N GLU A 176 -23.02 -14.42 1.04
CA GLU A 176 -23.73 -14.75 -0.21
C GLU A 176 -23.96 -16.27 -0.33
N PHE A 177 -22.97 -17.08 0.05
CA PHE A 177 -23.02 -18.54 -0.06
C PHE A 177 -23.41 -19.24 1.24
N ASN A 178 -23.68 -18.48 2.33
CA ASN A 178 -23.93 -19.03 3.66
C ASN A 178 -22.85 -20.05 4.09
N ALA A 179 -21.59 -19.70 3.84
CA ALA A 179 -20.46 -20.59 4.04
C ALA A 179 -20.02 -20.60 5.52
N ALA A 180 -19.87 -21.79 6.08
CA ALA A 180 -19.36 -22.02 7.43
C ALA A 180 -17.89 -22.42 7.38
N GLY A 181 -17.09 -21.97 8.35
CA GLY A 181 -15.72 -22.43 8.53
C GLY A 181 -15.69 -23.92 8.86
N VAL A 182 -14.77 -24.65 8.27
CA VAL A 182 -14.45 -26.01 8.72
C VAL A 182 -13.68 -25.84 10.03
N GLU A 183 -14.29 -26.17 11.19
CA GLU A 183 -13.55 -26.28 12.43
C GLU A 183 -12.58 -27.45 12.26
N CYS A 184 -11.29 -27.18 12.30
CA CYS A 184 -10.28 -28.22 12.42
C CYS A 184 -10.47 -28.89 13.78
N THR A 185 -11.18 -30.00 13.82
CA THR A 185 -11.14 -30.91 14.96
C THR A 185 -9.75 -31.54 14.92
N ALA A 186 -8.85 -31.06 15.80
CA ALA A 186 -7.61 -31.74 16.09
C ALA A 186 -7.99 -33.05 16.79
N GLU A 187 -7.76 -34.19 16.11
CA GLU A 187 -7.63 -35.50 16.72
C GLU A 187 -6.19 -35.74 17.18
#